data_4ab773e012871dca75b1785ea4f2da2c
#
_entry.id   4ab773e012871dca75b1785ea4f2da2c
#
_cell.length_a   1.000
_cell.length_b   1.000
_cell.length_c   1.000
_cell.angle_alpha   90.00
_cell.angle_beta   90.00
_cell.angle_gamma   90.00
#
_symmetry.space_group_name_H-M   'P 1'
#
loop_
_entity.id
_entity.type
_entity.pdbx_description
1 polymer ?
#
loop_
_entity_poly.entity_id
_entity_poly.type
_entity_poly.pdbx_seq_one_letter_code
_entity_poly.pdbx_strand_id
1 'polypeptide(L)'
;GYKALKVILDGSISTASDNVLVYATSNRRHLIPEFMHENLATRHVEGEIHPGETTEEKISLSGRFGLWLSFYPFDQDQYLEIVQHWLAQHGISRLSGPARQEALRWALARGSRNGRVARQFARDWAGQQKLAKAE
;
A
#
# COMPACT_ATOMS: atom_id res chain seq x y z
N GLY A 1 1.43 4.32 -20.26
CA GLY A 1 1.54 5.09 -19.06
C GLY A 1 2.94 5.42 -18.55
N TYR A 2 3.90 4.48 -18.52
CA TYR A 2 5.24 4.72 -17.96
C TYR A 2 6.11 5.65 -18.79
N LYS A 3 5.96 5.68 -20.10
CA LYS A 3 6.74 6.53 -20.99
C LYS A 3 6.46 8.02 -20.78
N ALA A 4 5.21 8.39 -20.58
CA ALA A 4 4.83 9.78 -20.31
C ALA A 4 5.38 10.28 -18.98
N LEU A 5 5.32 9.43 -17.92
CA LEU A 5 5.88 9.75 -16.62
C LEU A 5 7.40 9.88 -16.66
N LYS A 6 8.08 9.03 -17.42
CA LYS A 6 9.52 9.09 -17.63
C LYS A 6 9.95 10.41 -18.25
N VAL A 7 9.22 10.89 -19.27
CA VAL A 7 9.49 12.18 -19.92
C VAL A 7 9.34 13.34 -18.95
N ILE A 8 8.31 13.31 -18.11
CA ILE A 8 8.10 14.34 -17.07
C ILE A 8 9.23 14.35 -16.06
N LEU A 9 9.69 13.19 -15.62
CA LEU A 9 10.77 13.06 -14.62
C LEU A 9 12.16 13.40 -15.19
N ASP A 10 12.37 13.18 -16.46
CA ASP A 10 13.64 13.52 -17.12
C ASP A 10 13.80 15.03 -17.40
N GLY A 11 12.76 15.82 -17.19
CA GLY A 11 12.81 17.26 -17.41
C GLY A 11 13.02 17.65 -18.88
N SER A 12 12.73 16.75 -19.81
CA SER A 12 13.08 16.93 -21.24
C SER A 12 12.22 17.96 -21.97
N ILE A 13 11.14 18.43 -21.38
CA ILE A 13 10.22 19.41 -22.00
C ILE A 13 10.20 20.76 -21.27
N SER A 14 10.55 20.78 -20.00
CA SER A 14 10.76 22.01 -19.25
C SER A 14 11.81 21.75 -18.19
N THR A 15 12.71 22.72 -17.95
CA THR A 15 13.56 22.72 -16.80
C THR A 15 12.69 22.44 -15.56
N ALA A 16 12.95 21.34 -14.88
CA ALA A 16 12.24 21.02 -13.66
C ALA A 16 12.31 22.24 -12.73
N SER A 17 11.16 22.78 -12.41
CA SER A 17 11.07 23.93 -11.52
C SER A 17 11.51 23.46 -10.14
N ASP A 18 12.49 24.13 -9.53
CA ASP A 18 13.04 23.76 -8.21
C ASP A 18 12.00 23.74 -7.10
N ASN A 19 10.83 24.32 -7.35
CA ASN A 19 9.72 24.36 -6.40
C ASN A 19 8.59 23.37 -6.69
N VAL A 20 8.82 22.37 -7.55
CA VAL A 20 7.86 21.32 -7.87
C VAL A 20 8.37 19.97 -7.42
N LEU A 21 7.54 19.26 -6.62
CA LEU A 21 7.80 17.89 -6.20
C LEU A 21 6.80 16.96 -6.90
N VAL A 22 7.31 15.85 -7.39
CA VAL A 22 6.49 14.81 -8.03
C VAL A 22 6.35 13.62 -7.09
N TYR A 23 5.10 13.28 -6.78
CA TYR A 23 4.76 12.08 -6.02
C TYR A 23 4.07 11.10 -6.95
N ALA A 24 4.52 9.86 -6.92
CA ALA A 24 3.88 8.77 -7.65
C ALA A 24 3.48 7.66 -6.69
N THR A 25 2.33 7.06 -6.91
CA THR A 25 1.86 5.91 -6.15
C THR A 25 1.67 4.72 -7.07
N SER A 26 1.96 3.53 -6.57
CA SER A 26 1.77 2.29 -7.29
C SER A 26 1.18 1.23 -6.36
N ASN A 27 0.23 0.45 -6.86
CA ASN A 27 -0.33 -0.70 -6.15
C ASN A 27 0.57 -1.95 -6.24
N ARG A 28 1.65 -1.88 -6.96
CA ARG A 28 2.61 -2.99 -7.04
C ARG A 28 3.36 -3.08 -5.73
N ARG A 29 3.11 -4.16 -5.00
CA ARG A 29 3.66 -4.43 -3.67
C ARG A 29 5.14 -4.61 -3.85
N HIS A 30 5.99 -4.65 -4.33
CA HIS A 30 7.41 -4.94 -4.38
C HIS A 30 8.04 -4.51 -5.72
N LEU A 31 8.05 -3.19 -5.99
CA LEU A 31 8.73 -2.75 -7.21
C LEU A 31 10.21 -3.20 -7.22
N ILE A 32 10.91 -3.06 -6.11
CA ILE A 32 12.33 -3.43 -6.00
C ILE A 32 12.54 -4.94 -5.82
N PRO A 33 11.83 -5.66 -4.92
CA PRO A 33 11.94 -7.12 -4.84
C PRO A 33 11.41 -7.86 -6.06
N GLU A 34 10.37 -7.37 -6.73
CA GLU A 34 9.91 -7.92 -8.00
C GLU A 34 10.99 -7.81 -9.07
N PHE A 35 11.72 -6.71 -9.14
CA PHE A 35 12.87 -6.58 -10.02
C PHE A 35 13.96 -7.59 -9.72
N MET A 36 14.29 -7.81 -8.47
CA MET A 36 15.28 -8.82 -8.09
C MET A 36 14.79 -10.23 -8.39
N HIS A 37 13.51 -10.50 -8.17
CA HIS A 37 12.91 -11.80 -8.45
C HIS A 37 12.75 -12.04 -9.96
N GLU A 38 12.32 -11.06 -10.72
CA GLU A 38 12.25 -11.11 -12.17
C GLU A 38 13.66 -11.29 -12.79
N ASN A 39 14.65 -10.60 -12.24
CA ASN A 39 16.06 -10.76 -12.64
C ASN A 39 16.63 -12.14 -12.27
N LEU A 40 16.26 -12.71 -11.14
CA LEU A 40 16.66 -14.06 -10.74
C LEU A 40 15.96 -15.12 -11.59
N ALA A 41 14.67 -14.95 -11.88
CA ALA A 41 13.92 -15.82 -12.77
C ALA A 41 14.45 -15.76 -14.20
N THR A 42 14.87 -14.59 -14.67
CA THR A 42 15.47 -14.40 -16.00
C THR A 42 16.88 -15.01 -16.09
N ARG A 43 17.62 -15.11 -14.99
CA ARG A 43 18.93 -15.77 -14.95
C ARG A 43 18.85 -17.30 -15.00
N HIS A 44 17.71 -17.89 -14.63
CA HIS A 44 17.51 -19.34 -14.65
C HIS A 44 17.01 -19.90 -15.97
N VAL A 45 16.60 -19.08 -16.90
CA VAL A 45 16.24 -19.48 -18.26
C VAL A 45 17.44 -19.14 -19.15
N GLU A 46 18.18 -20.16 -19.50
CA GLU A 46 19.42 -20.19 -20.31
C GLU A 46 19.61 -18.99 -21.25
N GLY A 47 20.77 -18.32 -21.05
CA GLY A 47 21.54 -17.54 -22.02
C GLY A 47 20.74 -16.79 -23.10
N GLU A 48 20.64 -15.49 -23.00
CA GLU A 48 20.07 -14.56 -23.99
C GLU A 48 18.58 -14.24 -23.80
N ILE A 49 18.17 -13.89 -22.60
CA ILE A 49 16.96 -13.11 -22.46
C ILE A 49 17.38 -11.71 -22.03
N HIS A 50 17.34 -10.77 -22.99
CA HIS A 50 17.30 -9.36 -22.65
C HIS A 50 16.12 -9.14 -21.69
N PRO A 51 16.32 -8.46 -20.54
CA PRO A 51 15.20 -8.09 -19.69
C PRO A 51 14.18 -7.41 -20.59
N GLY A 52 12.93 -7.88 -20.60
CA GLY A 52 11.89 -7.34 -21.48
C GLY A 52 11.79 -5.83 -21.28
N GLU A 53 11.41 -5.10 -22.33
CA GLU A 53 11.26 -3.63 -22.33
C GLU A 53 10.55 -3.14 -21.06
N THR A 54 9.57 -3.90 -20.56
CA THR A 54 8.82 -3.59 -19.34
C THR A 54 9.70 -3.57 -18.09
N THR A 55 10.65 -4.50 -17.97
CA THR A 55 11.57 -4.57 -16.82
C THR A 55 12.59 -3.43 -16.87
N GLU A 56 13.14 -3.13 -18.04
CA GLU A 56 14.07 -2.02 -18.23
C GLU A 56 13.38 -0.67 -17.99
N GLU A 57 12.16 -0.49 -18.48
CA GLU A 57 11.37 0.72 -18.23
C GLU A 57 11.08 0.93 -16.75
N LYS A 58 10.75 -0.13 -16.02
CA LYS A 58 10.52 -0.08 -14.58
C LYS A 58 11.81 0.28 -13.81
N ILE A 59 12.92 -0.37 -14.12
CA ILE A 59 14.23 -0.08 -13.50
C ILE A 59 14.63 1.37 -13.78
N SER A 60 14.47 1.81 -15.02
CA SER A 60 14.78 3.18 -15.43
C SER A 60 13.89 4.21 -14.73
N LEU A 61 12.60 3.89 -14.53
CA LEU A 61 11.68 4.76 -13.80
C LEU A 61 12.03 4.81 -12.32
N SER A 62 12.36 3.67 -11.69
CA SER A 62 12.69 3.61 -10.28
C SER A 62 13.93 4.43 -9.93
N GLY A 63 14.95 4.44 -10.78
CA GLY A 63 16.15 5.22 -10.56
C GLY A 63 15.96 6.75 -10.54
N ARG A 64 14.81 7.24 -11.00
CA ARG A 64 14.50 8.68 -11.06
C ARG A 64 13.84 9.23 -9.81
N PHE A 65 13.36 8.37 -8.93
CA PHE A 65 12.80 8.80 -7.65
C PHE A 65 13.88 8.78 -6.57
N GLY A 66 14.05 9.90 -5.88
CA GLY A 66 15.03 10.04 -4.81
C GLY A 66 14.59 9.40 -3.50
N LEU A 67 13.31 9.19 -3.32
CA LEU A 67 12.75 8.60 -2.10
C LEU A 67 11.69 7.55 -2.45
N TRP A 68 11.82 6.39 -1.82
CA TRP A 68 10.89 5.27 -1.95
C TRP A 68 10.29 4.94 -0.60
N LEU A 69 8.98 4.89 -0.56
CA LEU A 69 8.22 4.50 0.63
C LEU A 69 7.37 3.30 0.29
N SER A 70 7.59 2.21 1.00
CA SER A 70 6.80 0.99 0.85
C SER A 70 5.81 0.85 2.00
N PHE A 71 4.55 0.61 1.66
CA PHE A 71 3.48 0.40 2.61
C PHE A 71 3.08 -1.08 2.59
N TYR A 72 3.56 -1.81 3.57
CA TYR A 72 3.25 -3.23 3.72
C TYR A 72 1.96 -3.43 4.49
N PRO A 73 1.27 -4.58 4.31
CA PRO A 73 0.20 -4.98 5.21
C PRO A 73 0.71 -5.02 6.65
N PHE A 74 -0.12 -4.60 7.59
CA PHE A 74 0.24 -4.63 8.99
C PHE A 74 0.20 -6.05 9.54
N ASP A 75 1.01 -6.33 10.56
CA ASP A 75 0.81 -7.51 11.37
C ASP A 75 -0.49 -7.38 12.21
N GLN A 76 -0.85 -8.44 12.90
CA GLN A 76 -2.09 -8.47 13.68
C GLN A 76 -2.15 -7.38 14.73
N ASP A 77 -1.06 -7.17 15.47
CA ASP A 77 -1.02 -6.20 16.57
C ASP A 77 -1.10 -4.77 16.04
N GLN A 78 -0.36 -4.46 14.99
CA GLN A 78 -0.43 -3.16 14.31
C GLN A 78 -1.83 -2.87 13.77
N TYR A 79 -2.46 -3.86 13.15
CA TYR A 79 -3.83 -3.75 12.64
C TYR A 79 -4.82 -3.44 13.76
N LEU A 80 -4.75 -4.16 14.87
CA LEU A 80 -5.63 -3.95 16.03
C LEU A 80 -5.38 -2.60 16.70
N GLU A 81 -4.16 -2.13 16.74
CA GLU A 81 -3.81 -0.80 17.23
C GLU A 81 -4.47 0.30 16.39
N ILE A 82 -4.47 0.15 15.07
CA ILE A 82 -5.15 1.07 14.15
C ILE A 82 -6.67 0.99 14.31
N VAL A 83 -7.22 -0.21 14.49
CA VAL A 83 -8.64 -0.39 14.80
C VAL A 83 -9.01 0.36 16.07
N GLN A 84 -8.23 0.22 17.12
CA GLN A 84 -8.46 0.92 18.38
C GLN A 84 -8.40 2.44 18.21
N HIS A 85 -7.46 2.94 17.45
CA HIS A 85 -7.36 4.36 17.11
C HIS A 85 -8.66 4.88 16.47
N TRP A 86 -9.18 4.18 15.49
CA TRP A 86 -10.41 4.58 14.82
C TRP A 86 -11.66 4.41 15.67
N LEU A 87 -11.72 3.38 16.52
CA LEU A 87 -12.81 3.23 17.48
C LEU A 87 -12.85 4.40 18.47
N ALA A 88 -11.69 4.88 18.93
CA ALA A 88 -11.58 6.03 19.80
C ALA A 88 -12.17 7.30 19.13
N GLN A 89 -11.98 7.48 17.83
CA GLN A 89 -12.59 8.57 17.08
C GLN A 89 -14.13 8.51 17.07
N HIS A 90 -14.71 7.35 17.30
CA HIS A 90 -16.15 7.13 17.43
C HIS A 90 -16.63 7.08 18.89
N GLY A 91 -15.78 7.46 19.84
CA GLY A 91 -16.11 7.47 21.26
C GLY A 91 -15.98 6.11 21.95
N ILE A 92 -15.39 5.12 21.31
CA ILE A 92 -15.14 3.80 21.88
C ILE A 92 -13.65 3.71 22.27
N SER A 93 -13.35 3.95 23.55
CA SER A 93 -11.97 4.08 24.04
C SER A 93 -11.25 2.76 24.20
N ARG A 94 -11.97 1.64 24.24
CA ARG A 94 -11.40 0.33 24.50
C ARG A 94 -11.78 -0.67 23.40
N LEU A 95 -10.79 -1.42 22.96
CA LEU A 95 -10.99 -2.59 22.10
C LEU A 95 -11.41 -3.77 22.99
N SER A 96 -12.71 -4.04 23.06
CA SER A 96 -13.25 -5.18 23.79
C SER A 96 -12.85 -6.51 23.15
N GLY A 97 -12.95 -7.62 23.90
CA GLY A 97 -12.73 -8.95 23.35
C GLY A 97 -13.59 -9.26 22.12
N PRO A 98 -14.91 -9.02 22.17
CA PRO A 98 -15.77 -9.19 21.00
C PRO A 98 -15.39 -8.32 19.81
N ALA A 99 -15.08 -7.05 20.03
CA ALA A 99 -14.65 -6.15 18.97
C ALA A 99 -13.32 -6.60 18.34
N ARG A 100 -12.38 -7.04 19.14
CA ARG A 100 -11.10 -7.60 18.67
C ARG A 100 -11.32 -8.80 17.76
N GLN A 101 -12.14 -9.73 18.17
CA GLN A 101 -12.45 -10.93 17.41
C GLN A 101 -13.13 -10.62 16.08
N GLU A 102 -14.10 -9.72 16.09
CA GLU A 102 -14.78 -9.29 14.86
C GLU A 102 -13.86 -8.48 13.94
N ALA A 103 -12.96 -7.68 14.48
CA ALA A 103 -11.96 -6.96 13.69
C ALA A 103 -11.05 -7.92 12.93
N LEU A 104 -10.62 -8.99 13.57
CA LEU A 104 -9.80 -10.03 12.94
C LEU A 104 -10.56 -10.79 11.85
N ARG A 105 -11.82 -11.14 12.10
CA ARG A 105 -12.69 -11.74 11.08
C ARG A 105 -12.91 -10.83 9.89
N TRP A 106 -13.10 -9.55 10.14
CA TRP A 106 -13.25 -8.54 9.11
C TRP A 106 -12.05 -8.45 8.18
N ALA A 107 -10.84 -8.42 8.75
CA ALA A 107 -9.61 -8.43 7.98
C ALA A 107 -9.41 -9.72 7.19
N LEU A 108 -9.73 -10.87 7.80
CA LEU A 108 -9.63 -12.17 7.16
C LEU A 108 -10.56 -12.26 5.95
N ALA A 109 -11.81 -11.83 6.09
CA ALA A 109 -12.79 -11.84 5.00
C ALA A 109 -12.38 -10.93 3.83
N ARG A 110 -11.62 -9.88 4.09
CA ARG A 110 -11.12 -8.95 3.06
C ARG A 110 -9.72 -9.27 2.56
N GLY A 111 -9.07 -10.28 3.14
CA GLY A 111 -7.75 -10.73 2.74
C GLY A 111 -6.64 -9.70 2.98
N SER A 112 -6.84 -8.73 3.86
CA SER A 112 -5.85 -7.68 4.11
C SER A 112 -5.99 -7.05 5.50
N ARG A 113 -4.84 -6.73 6.09
CA ARG A 113 -4.70 -5.95 7.32
C ARG A 113 -4.11 -4.59 6.99
N ASN A 114 -4.89 -3.71 6.40
CA ASN A 114 -4.45 -2.36 6.07
C ASN A 114 -5.28 -1.30 6.79
N GLY A 115 -4.84 -0.04 6.72
CA GLY A 115 -5.49 1.06 7.41
C GLY A 115 -6.93 1.31 6.93
N ARG A 116 -7.23 1.08 5.67
CA ARG A 116 -8.58 1.21 5.12
C ARG A 116 -9.51 0.17 5.72
N VAL A 117 -9.08 -1.08 5.78
CA VAL A 117 -9.85 -2.19 6.36
C VAL A 117 -10.11 -1.93 7.84
N ALA A 118 -9.12 -1.48 8.60
CA ALA A 118 -9.26 -1.12 10.01
C ALA A 118 -10.28 0.00 10.22
N ARG A 119 -10.20 1.05 9.42
CA ARG A 119 -11.13 2.19 9.49
C ARG A 119 -12.56 1.80 9.14
N GLN A 120 -12.74 0.99 8.10
CA GLN A 120 -14.07 0.48 7.70
C GLN A 120 -14.69 -0.37 8.81
N PHE A 121 -13.91 -1.26 9.43
CA PHE A 121 -14.36 -2.04 10.56
C PHE A 121 -14.82 -1.16 11.73
N ALA A 122 -13.98 -0.21 12.14
CA ALA A 122 -14.28 0.66 13.26
C ALA A 122 -15.58 1.46 13.05
N ARG A 123 -15.78 1.93 11.83
CA ARG A 123 -17.00 2.65 11.43
C ARG A 123 -18.23 1.76 11.50
N ASP A 124 -18.16 0.56 10.97
CA ASP A 124 -19.25 -0.42 11.00
C ASP A 124 -19.59 -0.83 12.43
N TRP A 125 -18.58 -1.18 13.22
CA TRP A 125 -18.75 -1.58 14.60
C TRP A 125 -19.39 -0.46 15.45
N ALA A 126 -18.90 0.76 15.31
CA ALA A 126 -19.46 1.91 16.00
C ALA A 126 -20.93 2.17 15.62
N GLY A 127 -21.27 2.00 14.35
CA GLY A 127 -22.64 2.07 13.87
C GLY A 127 -23.54 1.02 14.51
N GLN A 128 -23.11 -0.20 14.56
CA GLN A 128 -23.85 -1.31 15.20
C GLN A 128 -24.08 -1.05 16.70
N GLN A 129 -23.05 -0.54 17.40
CA GLN A 129 -23.19 -0.20 18.82
C GLN A 129 -24.20 0.92 19.08
N LYS A 130 -24.26 1.91 18.20
CA LYS A 130 -25.27 2.97 18.29
C LYS A 130 -26.68 2.46 18.05
N LEU A 131 -26.87 1.58 17.09
CA LEU A 131 -28.15 0.96 16.82
C LEU A 131 -28.62 0.10 18.00
N ALA A 132 -27.74 -0.70 18.57
CA ALA A 132 -28.06 -1.52 19.75
C ALA A 132 -28.46 -0.69 20.97
N LYS A 133 -27.91 0.50 21.16
CA LYS A 133 -28.29 1.42 22.25
C LYS A 133 -29.60 2.16 22.00
N ALA A 134 -30.03 2.27 20.75
CA ALA A 134 -31.30 2.93 20.39
C ALA A 134 -32.52 2.02 20.57
N GLU A 135 -32.32 0.70 20.68
CA GLU A 135 -33.36 -0.29 21.00
C GLU A 135 -33.53 -0.42 22.52
#